data_11c459098b62849cd902305fd30e752c
#
_entry.id   11c459098b62849cd902305fd30e752c
#
_cell.length_a   1.000
_cell.length_b   1.000
_cell.length_c   1.000
_cell.angle_alpha   90.00
_cell.angle_beta   90.00
_cell.angle_gamma   90.00
#
_symmetry.space_group_name_H-M   'P 1'
#
loop_
_entity.id
_entity.type
_entity.pdbx_description
1 polymer ?
#
loop_
_entity_poly.entity_id
_entity_poly.type
_entity_poly.pdbx_seq_one_letter_code
_entity_poly.pdbx_strand_id
1 'polypeptide(L)'
;MIKLGIDNIDKYLDFFKGKRVGLITNPTGINSNHVSTIDFLKEKVNLVALFSPEHGVRGHMQAGVRFDTYTDQETGITVYSLYTKDKRPTKEMLDEIDVLCIDIQDAGSRFYTYIYTMAYSMMACAQYDKEFVVFDRPNPVNASDYEGNILN
;
A
#
# COMPACT_ATOMS: atom_id res chain seq x y z
N MET A 1 -20.89 -9.93 -8.43
CA MET A 1 -20.42 -8.86 -7.51
C MET A 1 -18.89 -8.84 -7.56
N ILE A 2 -18.29 -7.71 -7.81
CA ILE A 2 -16.82 -7.55 -7.82
C ILE A 2 -16.34 -7.65 -6.36
N LYS A 3 -15.29 -8.46 -6.14
CA LYS A 3 -14.64 -8.56 -4.84
C LYS A 3 -13.32 -7.81 -4.91
N LEU A 4 -13.02 -7.03 -3.87
CA LEU A 4 -11.71 -6.39 -3.72
C LEU A 4 -10.63 -7.44 -3.46
N GLY A 5 -9.39 -7.17 -3.84
CA GLY A 5 -8.26 -8.07 -3.59
C GLY A 5 -8.15 -8.46 -2.12
N ILE A 6 -8.30 -7.47 -1.22
CA ILE A 6 -8.23 -7.69 0.23
C ILE A 6 -9.32 -8.64 0.77
N ASP A 7 -10.51 -8.66 0.18
CA ASP A 7 -11.60 -9.55 0.60
C ASP A 7 -11.30 -11.03 0.36
N ASN A 8 -10.29 -11.33 -0.44
CA ASN A 8 -9.90 -12.70 -0.75
C ASN A 8 -8.72 -13.21 0.10
N ILE A 9 -8.20 -12.44 1.04
CA ILE A 9 -6.98 -12.77 1.78
C ILE A 9 -7.05 -14.14 2.46
N ASP A 10 -8.21 -14.55 2.94
CA ASP A 10 -8.39 -15.84 3.63
C ASP A 10 -7.98 -17.05 2.78
N LYS A 11 -8.00 -16.92 1.45
CA LYS A 11 -7.54 -17.96 0.52
C LYS A 11 -6.01 -18.06 0.42
N TYR A 12 -5.31 -17.05 0.90
CA TYR A 12 -3.87 -16.89 0.74
C TYR A 12 -3.12 -16.80 2.08
N LEU A 13 -3.77 -17.08 3.20
CA LEU A 13 -3.15 -17.00 4.54
C LEU A 13 -1.90 -17.89 4.65
N ASP A 14 -1.87 -19.04 3.98
CA ASP A 14 -0.69 -19.92 3.97
C ASP A 14 0.53 -19.25 3.35
N PHE A 15 0.33 -18.34 2.35
CA PHE A 15 1.41 -17.55 1.78
C PHE A 15 2.05 -16.60 2.79
N PHE A 16 1.26 -16.05 3.71
CA PHE A 16 1.71 -15.09 4.72
C PHE A 16 2.25 -15.74 6.00
N LYS A 17 2.06 -17.04 6.15
CA LYS A 17 2.43 -17.78 7.37
C LYS A 17 3.92 -17.65 7.67
N GLY A 18 4.24 -17.13 8.86
CA GLY A 18 5.62 -16.94 9.32
C GLY A 18 6.35 -15.74 8.70
N LYS A 19 5.72 -14.98 7.81
CA LYS A 19 6.31 -13.80 7.18
C LYS A 19 5.98 -12.52 7.95
N ARG A 20 6.92 -11.59 7.98
CA ARG A 20 6.73 -10.22 8.44
C ARG A 20 6.16 -9.41 7.28
N VAL A 21 4.99 -8.82 7.49
CA VAL A 21 4.23 -8.13 6.46
C VAL A 21 4.35 -6.62 6.62
N GLY A 22 4.68 -5.93 5.54
CA GLY A 22 4.54 -4.48 5.39
C GLY A 22 3.31 -4.13 4.56
N LEU A 23 2.67 -3.00 4.83
CA LEU A 23 1.50 -2.53 4.07
C LEU A 23 1.66 -1.07 3.64
N ILE A 24 1.60 -0.83 2.34
CA ILE A 24 1.41 0.51 1.77
C ILE A 24 -0.09 0.76 1.68
N THR A 25 -0.59 1.81 2.34
CA THR A 25 -2.01 2.14 2.30
C THR A 25 -2.28 3.61 2.60
N ASN A 26 -3.51 4.01 2.37
CA ASN A 26 -4.08 5.31 2.74
C ASN A 26 -5.55 5.12 3.18
N PRO A 27 -6.33 6.16 3.49
CA PRO A 27 -7.73 6.01 3.93
C PRO A 27 -8.66 5.27 2.95
N THR A 28 -8.27 5.09 1.70
CA THR A 28 -9.06 4.32 0.73
C THR A 28 -8.86 2.81 0.86
N GLY A 29 -7.85 2.37 1.61
CA GLY A 29 -7.59 0.96 1.92
C GLY A 29 -8.60 0.45 2.95
N ILE A 30 -9.75 0.03 2.46
CA ILE A 30 -10.83 -0.57 3.24
C ILE A 30 -11.37 -1.82 2.53
N ASN A 31 -11.85 -2.79 3.29
CA ASN A 31 -12.52 -3.97 2.75
C ASN A 31 -13.99 -3.68 2.38
N SER A 32 -14.72 -4.64 1.83
CA SER A 32 -16.14 -4.48 1.45
C SER A 32 -17.08 -4.21 2.64
N ASN A 33 -16.62 -4.41 3.88
CA ASN A 33 -17.36 -4.08 5.10
C ASN A 33 -16.94 -2.73 5.70
N HIS A 34 -16.20 -1.91 4.95
CA HIS A 34 -15.66 -0.61 5.39
C HIS A 34 -14.69 -0.69 6.58
N VAL A 35 -14.09 -1.85 6.84
CA VAL A 35 -13.02 -2.00 7.82
C VAL A 35 -11.70 -1.61 7.17
N SER A 36 -10.89 -0.80 7.87
CA SER A 36 -9.54 -0.43 7.42
C SER A 36 -8.70 -1.68 7.11
N THR A 37 -8.00 -1.66 5.99
CA THR A 37 -7.07 -2.75 5.63
C THR A 37 -5.97 -2.93 6.68
N ILE A 38 -5.56 -1.87 7.36
CA ILE A 38 -4.59 -1.95 8.48
C ILE A 38 -5.14 -2.86 9.57
N ASP A 39 -6.34 -2.56 10.06
CA ASP A 39 -6.96 -3.27 11.17
C ASP A 39 -7.31 -4.71 10.77
N PHE A 40 -7.83 -4.88 9.55
CA PHE A 40 -8.18 -6.18 9.00
C PHE A 40 -6.97 -7.11 8.81
N LEU A 41 -5.83 -6.59 8.31
CA LEU A 41 -4.61 -7.36 8.16
C LEU A 41 -3.94 -7.68 9.49
N LYS A 42 -3.95 -6.74 10.44
CA LYS A 42 -3.37 -6.94 11.78
C LYS A 42 -3.97 -8.15 12.50
N GLU A 43 -5.24 -8.45 12.26
CA GLU A 43 -5.91 -9.63 12.86
C GLU A 43 -5.54 -10.94 12.16
N LYS A 44 -5.07 -10.91 10.90
CA LYS A 44 -4.91 -12.09 10.06
C LYS A 44 -3.47 -12.50 9.81
N VAL A 45 -2.55 -11.53 9.79
CA VAL A 45 -1.14 -11.75 9.45
C VAL A 45 -0.23 -11.00 10.42
N ASN A 46 1.06 -11.31 10.40
CA ASN A 46 2.05 -10.60 11.20
C ASN A 46 2.41 -9.25 10.54
N LEU A 47 1.50 -8.27 10.65
CA LEU A 47 1.69 -6.90 10.14
C LEU A 47 2.63 -6.13 11.07
N VAL A 48 3.84 -5.83 10.61
CA VAL A 48 4.91 -5.22 11.42
C VAL A 48 5.29 -3.81 11.00
N ALA A 49 4.95 -3.40 9.77
CA ALA A 49 5.30 -2.09 9.26
C ALA A 49 4.19 -1.52 8.36
N LEU A 50 3.99 -0.21 8.43
CA LEU A 50 3.14 0.54 7.52
C LEU A 50 4.00 1.48 6.68
N PHE A 51 3.59 1.69 5.44
CA PHE A 51 4.26 2.59 4.51
C PHE A 51 3.25 3.61 4.01
N SER A 52 3.56 4.87 4.24
CA SER A 52 2.66 5.96 3.91
C SER A 52 3.06 6.63 2.60
N PRO A 53 2.18 6.64 1.59
CA PRO A 53 2.31 7.59 0.50
C PRO A 53 2.03 9.01 1.01
N GLU A 54 1.84 9.96 0.10
CA GLU A 54 1.39 11.30 0.43
C GLU A 54 0.08 11.26 1.27
N HIS A 55 -0.11 12.17 2.21
CA HIS A 55 -1.25 12.34 3.12
C HIS A 55 -1.35 11.37 4.32
N GLY A 56 -0.41 10.47 4.52
CA GLY A 56 -0.43 9.56 5.68
C GLY A 56 -1.34 8.33 5.49
N VAL A 57 -1.12 7.32 6.31
CA VAL A 57 -1.88 6.06 6.23
C VAL A 57 -3.34 6.21 6.69
N ARG A 58 -3.64 7.18 7.56
CA ARG A 58 -4.99 7.46 8.06
C ARG A 58 -5.55 8.82 7.61
N GLY A 59 -4.86 9.53 6.69
CA GLY A 59 -5.32 10.80 6.12
C GLY A 59 -5.25 12.01 7.05
N HIS A 60 -4.59 11.92 8.18
CA HIS A 60 -4.47 13.04 9.13
C HIS A 60 -3.38 14.05 8.79
N MET A 61 -2.56 13.76 7.78
CA MET A 61 -1.45 14.62 7.39
C MET A 61 -1.88 15.60 6.29
N GLN A 62 -1.51 16.88 6.45
CA GLN A 62 -1.75 17.88 5.41
C GLN A 62 -0.93 17.58 4.15
N ALA A 63 -1.49 17.95 2.99
CA ALA A 63 -0.79 17.83 1.71
C ALA A 63 0.57 18.54 1.74
N GLY A 64 1.60 17.91 1.18
CA GLY A 64 2.93 18.50 1.05
C GLY A 64 3.78 18.51 2.33
N VAL A 65 3.26 18.09 3.48
CA VAL A 65 4.04 17.97 4.70
C VAL A 65 4.90 16.71 4.61
N ARG A 66 6.22 16.88 4.65
CA ARG A 66 7.15 15.76 4.82
C ARG A 66 7.19 15.38 6.27
N PHE A 67 7.05 14.12 6.54
CA PHE A 67 7.24 13.55 7.87
C PHE A 67 8.20 12.36 7.75
N ASP A 68 8.93 12.16 8.81
CA ASP A 68 9.79 11.01 8.96
C ASP A 68 8.97 9.81 9.48
N THR A 69 9.64 8.81 10.02
CA THR A 69 9.03 7.67 10.67
C THR A 69 8.23 8.10 11.90
N TYR A 70 7.01 7.56 12.06
CA TYR A 70 6.19 7.75 13.26
C TYR A 70 5.51 6.43 13.65
N THR A 71 4.81 6.41 14.78
CA THR A 71 4.04 5.25 15.23
C THR A 71 2.55 5.51 15.04
N ASP A 72 1.86 4.59 14.39
CA ASP A 72 0.39 4.62 14.30
C ASP A 72 -0.22 4.43 15.68
N GLN A 73 -0.97 5.42 16.16
CA GLN A 73 -1.48 5.46 17.52
C GLN A 73 -2.48 4.35 17.85
N GLU A 74 -3.18 3.84 16.83
CA GLU A 74 -4.22 2.82 17.03
C GLU A 74 -3.63 1.41 17.07
N THR A 75 -2.56 1.17 16.31
CA THR A 75 -1.98 -0.18 16.20
C THR A 75 -0.65 -0.35 16.90
N GLY A 76 0.05 0.75 17.19
CA GLY A 76 1.42 0.73 17.70
C GLY A 76 2.47 0.37 16.65
N ILE A 77 2.08 0.26 15.38
CA ILE A 77 2.98 -0.15 14.29
C ILE A 77 3.75 1.06 13.76
N THR A 78 5.01 0.84 13.43
CA THR A 78 5.86 1.86 12.80
C THR A 78 5.36 2.20 11.39
N VAL A 79 5.25 3.50 11.09
CA VAL A 79 4.87 4.04 9.79
C VAL A 79 6.06 4.73 9.15
N TYR A 80 6.50 4.22 8.01
CA TYR A 80 7.55 4.79 7.18
C TYR A 80 6.95 5.70 6.11
N SER A 81 7.51 6.89 5.94
CA SER A 81 7.11 7.79 4.85
C SER A 81 7.77 7.37 3.53
N LEU A 82 6.95 7.18 2.50
CA LEU A 82 7.41 7.06 1.11
C LEU A 82 7.45 8.41 0.39
N TYR A 83 7.00 9.49 1.05
CA TYR A 83 7.05 10.84 0.51
C TYR A 83 8.43 11.48 0.74
N THR A 84 9.46 10.77 0.29
CA THR A 84 10.88 11.15 0.36
C THR A 84 11.40 11.58 -1.01
N LYS A 85 12.67 11.97 -1.07
CA LYS A 85 13.34 12.34 -2.34
C LYS A 85 13.29 11.20 -3.36
N ASP A 86 13.51 9.96 -2.92
CA ASP A 86 13.58 8.78 -3.80
C ASP A 86 12.21 8.11 -4.04
N LYS A 87 11.18 8.52 -3.29
CA LYS A 87 9.78 8.06 -3.41
C LYS A 87 9.62 6.53 -3.40
N ARG A 88 10.55 5.81 -2.77
CA ARG A 88 10.56 4.35 -2.68
C ARG A 88 11.05 3.88 -1.32
N PRO A 89 10.68 2.66 -0.89
CA PRO A 89 11.23 2.07 0.32
C PRO A 89 12.76 1.95 0.24
N THR A 90 13.44 2.25 1.34
CA THR A 90 14.89 2.02 1.45
C THR A 90 15.17 0.58 1.84
N LYS A 91 16.44 0.17 1.75
CA LYS A 91 16.87 -1.15 2.18
C LYS A 91 16.56 -1.39 3.67
N GLU A 92 16.85 -0.40 4.51
CA GLU A 92 16.64 -0.49 5.95
C GLU A 92 15.16 -0.73 6.29
N MET A 93 14.25 -0.04 5.61
CA MET A 93 12.80 -0.25 5.78
C MET A 93 12.39 -1.65 5.35
N LEU A 94 12.96 -2.16 4.25
CA LEU A 94 12.62 -3.48 3.71
C LEU A 94 13.27 -4.63 4.49
N ASP A 95 14.37 -4.41 5.20
CA ASP A 95 15.00 -5.45 6.04
C ASP A 95 14.10 -5.88 7.22
N GLU A 96 13.11 -5.07 7.59
CA GLU A 96 12.15 -5.39 8.64
C GLU A 96 11.00 -6.28 8.20
N ILE A 97 10.81 -6.47 6.88
CA ILE A 97 9.72 -7.22 6.30
C ILE A 97 10.20 -8.32 5.36
N ASP A 98 9.34 -9.27 5.07
CA ASP A 98 9.58 -10.34 4.12
C ASP A 98 8.69 -10.16 2.87
N VAL A 99 7.50 -9.58 3.06
CA VAL A 99 6.57 -9.25 1.98
C VAL A 99 6.00 -7.85 2.17
N LEU A 100 5.96 -7.07 1.09
CA LEU A 100 5.34 -5.75 1.05
C LEU A 100 4.03 -5.84 0.28
N CYS A 101 2.95 -5.45 0.93
CA CYS A 101 1.61 -5.38 0.32
C CYS A 101 1.27 -3.93 -0.03
N ILE A 102 0.40 -3.76 -1.02
CA ILE A 102 -0.23 -2.46 -1.31
C ILE A 102 -1.74 -2.61 -1.43
N ASP A 103 -2.47 -1.72 -0.76
CA ASP A 103 -3.92 -1.58 -0.86
C ASP A 103 -4.32 -0.09 -0.88
N ILE A 104 -4.48 0.44 -2.07
CA ILE A 104 -4.87 1.83 -2.34
C ILE A 104 -5.81 1.85 -3.53
N GLN A 105 -6.90 2.62 -3.43
CA GLN A 105 -7.75 2.89 -4.58
C GLN A 105 -7.07 3.92 -5.49
N ASP A 106 -6.62 3.49 -6.66
CA ASP A 106 -6.21 4.42 -7.71
C ASP A 106 -7.44 5.07 -8.38
N ALA A 107 -7.28 6.27 -8.88
CA ALA A 107 -8.38 7.01 -9.50
C ALA A 107 -8.53 6.76 -11.01
N GLY A 108 -7.65 5.95 -11.60
CA GLY A 108 -7.64 5.68 -13.04
C GLY A 108 -7.22 6.90 -13.88
N SER A 109 -6.47 7.83 -13.30
CA SER A 109 -6.04 9.06 -13.94
C SER A 109 -4.54 9.28 -13.75
N ARG A 110 -3.86 9.72 -14.81
CA ARG A 110 -2.41 10.02 -14.80
C ARG A 110 -1.98 11.11 -13.81
N PHE A 111 -2.90 11.91 -13.31
CA PHE A 111 -2.63 12.95 -12.31
C PHE A 111 -2.38 12.37 -10.91
N TYR A 112 -2.85 11.15 -10.64
CA TYR A 112 -2.65 10.48 -9.37
C TYR A 112 -1.32 9.72 -9.35
N THR A 113 -0.64 9.77 -8.21
CA THR A 113 0.74 9.27 -8.08
C THR A 113 0.84 7.86 -7.51
N TYR A 114 -0.28 7.22 -7.15
CA TYR A 114 -0.25 5.93 -6.47
C TYR A 114 0.28 4.78 -7.33
N ILE A 115 0.05 4.84 -8.65
CA ILE A 115 0.64 3.87 -9.58
C ILE A 115 2.18 3.95 -9.58
N TYR A 116 2.75 5.14 -9.41
CA TYR A 116 4.20 5.31 -9.29
C TYR A 116 4.70 4.81 -7.94
N THR A 117 3.96 5.04 -6.85
CA THR A 117 4.27 4.47 -5.53
C THR A 117 4.35 2.94 -5.62
N MET A 118 3.38 2.30 -6.29
CA MET A 118 3.38 0.86 -6.54
C MET A 118 4.60 0.44 -7.35
N ALA A 119 4.85 1.07 -8.50
CA ALA A 119 5.96 0.71 -9.38
C ALA A 119 7.33 0.85 -8.69
N TYR A 120 7.58 1.96 -8.00
CA TYR A 120 8.83 2.17 -7.26
C TYR A 120 9.01 1.19 -6.09
N SER A 121 7.92 0.82 -5.43
CA SER A 121 7.97 -0.18 -4.37
C SER A 121 8.23 -1.59 -4.93
N MET A 122 7.64 -1.96 -6.06
CA MET A 122 7.95 -3.21 -6.77
C MET A 122 9.42 -3.27 -7.18
N MET A 123 9.97 -2.17 -7.72
CA MET A 123 11.39 -2.09 -8.08
C MET A 123 12.31 -2.26 -6.86
N ALA A 124 11.96 -1.64 -5.73
CA ALA A 124 12.72 -1.78 -4.49
C ALA A 124 12.64 -3.21 -3.95
N CYS A 125 11.46 -3.83 -3.95
CA CYS A 125 11.29 -5.22 -3.55
C CYS A 125 12.11 -6.17 -4.42
N ALA A 126 12.09 -5.99 -5.74
CA ALA A 126 12.91 -6.79 -6.66
C ALA A 126 14.42 -6.60 -6.42
N GLN A 127 14.85 -5.37 -6.10
CA GLN A 127 16.26 -5.08 -5.82
C GLN A 127 16.76 -5.74 -4.53
N TYR A 128 15.89 -5.90 -3.51
CA TYR A 128 16.25 -6.39 -2.18
C TYR A 128 15.66 -7.77 -1.86
N ASP A 129 15.24 -8.50 -2.90
CA ASP A 129 14.71 -9.88 -2.79
C ASP A 129 13.53 -9.98 -1.80
N LYS A 130 12.56 -9.08 -1.93
CA LYS A 130 11.33 -9.07 -1.16
C LYS A 130 10.14 -9.40 -2.04
N GLU A 131 9.19 -10.13 -1.50
CA GLU A 131 7.93 -10.40 -2.17
C GLU A 131 7.03 -9.16 -2.20
N PHE A 132 6.25 -9.00 -3.27
CA PHE A 132 5.32 -7.88 -3.42
C PHE A 132 3.91 -8.39 -3.75
N VAL A 133 2.91 -7.90 -3.02
CA VAL A 133 1.51 -8.30 -3.18
C VAL A 133 0.63 -7.08 -3.44
N VAL A 134 -0.20 -7.13 -4.47
CA VAL A 134 -1.19 -6.10 -4.77
C VAL A 134 -2.59 -6.61 -4.39
N PHE A 135 -3.24 -5.93 -3.47
CA PHE A 135 -4.67 -6.11 -3.23
C PHE A 135 -5.43 -5.28 -4.26
N ASP A 136 -5.69 -5.89 -5.42
CA ASP A 136 -6.24 -5.22 -6.58
C ASP A 136 -7.64 -4.64 -6.32
N ARG A 137 -7.90 -3.47 -6.92
CA ARG A 137 -9.16 -2.74 -6.84
C ARG A 137 -9.64 -2.36 -8.24
N PRO A 138 -10.96 -2.39 -8.50
CA PRO A 138 -11.47 -1.99 -9.80
C PRO A 138 -11.15 -0.52 -10.08
N ASN A 139 -10.83 -0.22 -11.32
CA ASN A 139 -10.70 1.16 -11.78
C ASN A 139 -12.06 1.87 -11.69
N PRO A 140 -12.22 2.97 -10.94
CA PRO A 140 -13.51 3.61 -10.72
C PRO A 140 -14.02 4.38 -11.95
N VAL A 141 -13.16 4.74 -12.89
CA VAL A 141 -13.54 5.48 -14.08
C VAL A 141 -14.03 4.53 -15.17
N ASN A 142 -13.16 3.61 -15.62
CA ASN A 142 -13.44 2.69 -16.71
C ASN A 142 -12.38 1.59 -16.77
N ALA A 143 -12.76 0.40 -17.19
CA ALA A 143 -11.85 -0.73 -17.37
C ALA A 143 -11.68 -1.15 -18.85
N SER A 144 -12.42 -0.53 -19.77
CA SER A 144 -12.43 -0.89 -21.19
C SER A 144 -11.90 0.20 -22.12
N ASP A 145 -12.06 1.47 -21.76
CA ASP A 145 -11.70 2.58 -22.62
C ASP A 145 -10.64 3.47 -21.94
N TYR A 146 -9.85 4.14 -22.74
CA TYR A 146 -8.89 5.13 -22.26
C TYR A 146 -9.00 6.38 -23.12
N GLU A 147 -8.87 7.54 -22.49
CA GLU A 147 -8.95 8.84 -23.12
C GLU A 147 -7.73 9.71 -22.74
N GLY A 148 -7.48 10.76 -23.51
CA GLY A 148 -6.47 11.75 -23.24
C GLY A 148 -5.35 11.79 -24.27
N ASN A 149 -4.43 12.73 -24.06
CA ASN A 149 -3.32 12.95 -24.98
C ASN A 149 -2.30 11.80 -24.95
N ILE A 150 -1.78 11.45 -26.10
CA ILE A 150 -0.61 10.58 -26.22
C ILE A 150 0.61 11.36 -25.75
N LEU A 151 1.37 10.80 -24.83
CA LEU A 151 2.65 11.35 -24.39
C LEU A 151 3.74 10.90 -25.36
N ASN A 152 4.45 11.85 -25.94
CA ASN A 152 5.61 11.61 -26.79
C ASN A 152 6.89 11.58 -25.97
#